data_f21ef9ea761d72915491b6866b91f070
#
_entry.id   f21ef9ea761d72915491b6866b91f070
#
_cell.length_a   1.000
_cell.length_b   1.000
_cell.length_c   1.000
_cell.angle_alpha   90.00
_cell.angle_beta   90.00
_cell.angle_gamma   90.00
#
_symmetry.space_group_name_H-M   'P 1'
#
loop_
_entity.id
_entity.type
_entity.pdbx_description
1 polymer ?
#
loop_
_entity_poly.entity_id
_entity_poly.type
_entity_poly.pdbx_seq_one_letter_code
_entity_poly.pdbx_strand_id
1 'polypeptide(L)'
;MSPSELDKFSEPLYKDLRAVGIPITSSKSSLVDNYGARGLMRGAGDNASNVLIASRLFPRENLEDEELFNATMRVIRKYVEEGGYTFHSNNYAPTEEVAGYPDNAVTAAFRNTISHATAFDTRSAVGSKAEIKASFDRFQKYIQPWRDVSPTAGCYANEASVMEPNWQWAFYGEHYPRLQRIKRSVDPWGLFYATTGVGSEEWEVRVPGELKSQEGKLCKLARSSSTWQWPDENTDSGLSRVGKKRQIRDRI
;
A
#
# COMPACT_ATOMS: atom_id res chain seq x y z
N MET A 1 -13.40 4.52 24.62
CA MET A 1 -12.65 3.50 25.42
C MET A 1 -11.63 4.24 26.24
N SER A 2 -11.62 4.05 27.57
CA SER A 2 -10.60 4.58 28.46
C SER A 2 -9.29 3.78 28.35
N PRO A 3 -8.14 4.32 28.81
CA PRO A 3 -6.88 3.56 28.83
C PRO A 3 -6.99 2.21 29.55
N SER A 4 -7.70 2.19 30.69
CA SER A 4 -7.90 0.95 31.45
C SER A 4 -8.76 -0.09 30.73
N GLU A 5 -9.75 0.34 29.96
CA GLU A 5 -10.56 -0.57 29.11
C GLU A 5 -9.72 -1.11 27.94
N LEU A 6 -8.88 -0.27 27.34
CA LEU A 6 -7.97 -0.69 26.27
C LEU A 6 -6.94 -1.69 26.80
N ASP A 7 -6.35 -1.45 27.97
CA ASP A 7 -5.40 -2.39 28.58
C ASP A 7 -6.04 -3.76 28.85
N LYS A 8 -7.27 -3.78 29.38
CA LYS A 8 -8.02 -5.03 29.58
C LYS A 8 -8.34 -5.74 28.27
N PHE A 9 -8.70 -5.00 27.24
CA PHE A 9 -9.00 -5.54 25.91
C PHE A 9 -7.75 -6.15 25.26
N SER A 10 -6.57 -5.54 25.45
CA SER A 10 -5.32 -5.99 24.85
C SER A 10 -4.60 -7.09 25.64
N GLU A 11 -4.94 -7.32 26.91
CA GLU A 11 -4.23 -8.28 27.79
C GLU A 11 -4.21 -9.72 27.25
N PRO A 12 -5.28 -10.27 26.64
CA PRO A 12 -5.22 -11.61 26.04
C PRO A 12 -4.12 -11.70 24.97
N LEU A 13 -4.02 -10.73 24.07
CA LEU A 13 -2.98 -10.67 23.05
C LEU A 13 -1.59 -10.60 23.68
N TYR A 14 -1.39 -9.75 24.68
CA TYR A 14 -0.10 -9.63 25.36
C TYR A 14 0.30 -10.93 26.09
N LYS A 15 -0.67 -11.64 26.64
CA LYS A 15 -0.45 -12.96 27.24
C LYS A 15 0.05 -13.97 26.21
N ASP A 16 -0.60 -14.02 25.04
CA ASP A 16 -0.22 -14.95 23.97
C ASP A 16 1.15 -14.62 23.39
N LEU A 17 1.46 -13.33 23.21
CA LEU A 17 2.78 -12.89 22.77
C LEU A 17 3.88 -13.27 23.75
N ARG A 18 3.66 -13.10 25.06
CA ARG A 18 4.60 -13.53 26.10
C ARG A 18 4.79 -15.05 26.10
N ALA A 19 3.71 -15.81 25.85
CA ALA A 19 3.77 -17.27 25.81
C ALA A 19 4.65 -17.81 24.67
N VAL A 20 4.78 -17.06 23.58
CA VAL A 20 5.71 -17.39 22.47
C VAL A 20 7.06 -16.69 22.57
N GLY A 21 7.38 -16.10 23.73
CA GLY A 21 8.69 -15.53 24.03
C GLY A 21 8.90 -14.10 23.53
N ILE A 22 7.84 -13.39 23.10
CA ILE A 22 7.94 -11.99 22.69
C ILE A 22 7.86 -11.09 23.93
N PRO A 23 8.92 -10.30 24.24
CA PRO A 23 8.91 -9.43 25.40
C PRO A 23 8.00 -8.21 25.17
N ILE A 24 7.06 -7.98 26.07
CA ILE A 24 6.25 -6.77 26.08
C ILE A 24 6.83 -5.81 27.11
N THR A 25 7.51 -4.77 26.64
CA THR A 25 8.22 -3.80 27.49
C THR A 25 7.32 -2.66 27.98
N SER A 26 6.23 -2.36 27.26
CA SER A 26 5.24 -1.37 27.67
C SER A 26 3.86 -1.84 27.24
N SER A 27 3.03 -2.18 28.20
CA SER A 27 1.66 -2.67 27.97
C SER A 27 0.58 -1.72 28.51
N LYS A 28 0.98 -0.54 29.00
CA LYS A 28 0.02 0.43 29.55
C LYS A 28 -0.34 1.49 28.54
N SER A 29 -1.63 1.66 28.35
CA SER A 29 -2.19 2.71 27.50
C SER A 29 -2.20 4.05 28.23
N SER A 30 -2.02 5.13 27.50
CA SER A 30 -2.12 6.50 28.01
C SER A 30 -3.08 7.32 27.15
N LEU A 31 -3.80 8.23 27.77
CA LEU A 31 -4.62 9.21 27.08
C LEU A 31 -3.76 10.43 26.73
N VAL A 32 -3.89 10.92 25.50
CA VAL A 32 -3.26 12.17 25.05
C VAL A 32 -4.38 13.16 24.76
N ASP A 33 -4.34 14.31 25.44
CA ASP A 33 -5.44 15.27 25.42
C ASP A 33 -5.67 15.94 24.05
N ASN A 34 -4.64 15.97 23.21
CA ASN A 34 -4.73 16.57 21.88
C ASN A 34 -3.68 16.02 20.91
N TYR A 35 -3.89 16.29 19.62
CA TYR A 35 -3.00 15.84 18.55
C TYR A 35 -1.58 16.43 18.65
N GLY A 36 -1.44 17.68 19.14
CA GLY A 36 -0.14 18.32 19.34
C GLY A 36 0.73 17.60 20.36
N ALA A 37 0.15 17.16 21.48
CA ALA A 37 0.85 16.35 22.49
C ALA A 37 1.32 15.00 21.91
N ARG A 38 0.53 14.39 21.01
CA ARG A 38 0.92 13.18 20.29
C ARG A 38 2.09 13.42 19.32
N GLY A 39 2.14 14.58 18.69
CA GLY A 39 3.23 14.98 17.79
C GLY A 39 4.58 15.05 18.48
N LEU A 40 4.61 15.48 19.74
CA LEU A 40 5.82 15.55 20.55
C LEU A 40 6.35 14.14 20.95
N MET A 41 5.50 13.12 20.93
CA MET A 41 5.90 11.72 21.17
C MET A 41 6.47 11.03 19.94
N ARG A 42 6.22 11.56 18.73
CA ARG A 42 6.90 11.14 17.51
C ARG A 42 8.24 11.86 17.47
N GLY A 43 9.34 11.11 17.49
CA GLY A 43 10.68 11.67 17.30
C GLY A 43 10.76 12.53 16.03
N ALA A 44 11.81 13.33 15.90
CA ALA A 44 12.08 14.16 14.73
C ALA A 44 11.90 13.35 13.45
N GLY A 45 11.18 13.94 12.48
CA GLY A 45 10.63 13.28 11.32
C GLY A 45 11.61 12.37 10.57
N ASP A 46 11.07 11.28 10.07
CA ASP A 46 11.81 10.31 9.27
C ASP A 46 12.38 10.98 8.02
N ASN A 47 13.69 10.86 7.83
CA ASN A 47 14.33 11.27 6.59
C ASN A 47 14.12 10.15 5.54
N ALA A 48 13.05 10.26 4.76
CA ALA A 48 12.67 9.28 3.75
C ALA A 48 13.51 9.36 2.46
N SER A 49 14.50 10.26 2.39
CA SER A 49 15.24 10.53 1.15
C SER A 49 16.09 9.36 0.66
N ASN A 50 16.39 8.40 1.51
CA ASN A 50 17.30 7.29 1.24
C ASN A 50 16.68 5.91 1.53
N VAL A 51 15.39 5.75 1.29
CA VAL A 51 14.68 4.51 1.61
C VAL A 51 13.91 4.01 0.38
N LEU A 52 14.07 2.74 0.02
CA LEU A 52 13.09 2.10 -0.84
C LEU A 52 11.87 1.75 0.00
N ILE A 53 10.72 2.14 -0.50
CA ILE A 53 9.43 1.88 0.16
C ILE A 53 8.51 1.12 -0.79
N ALA A 54 7.73 0.21 -0.23
CA ALA A 54 6.58 -0.38 -0.88
C ALA A 54 5.49 -0.62 0.16
N SER A 55 4.24 -0.71 -0.26
CA SER A 55 3.15 -1.04 0.65
C SER A 55 2.15 -1.98 0.02
N ARG A 56 1.33 -2.60 0.87
CA ARG A 56 0.21 -3.41 0.44
C ARG A 56 -0.94 -3.32 1.43
N LEU A 57 -2.12 -3.10 0.92
CA LEU A 57 -3.37 -3.10 1.70
C LEU A 57 -3.91 -4.54 1.72
N PHE A 58 -3.45 -5.38 2.64
CA PHE A 58 -3.94 -6.74 2.73
C PHE A 58 -5.42 -6.74 3.12
N PRO A 59 -6.29 -7.33 2.30
CA PRO A 59 -7.71 -7.38 2.58
C PRO A 59 -8.01 -8.37 3.71
N ARG A 60 -9.19 -8.24 4.28
CA ARG A 60 -9.66 -9.05 5.40
C ARG A 60 -9.57 -10.55 5.14
N GLU A 61 -9.89 -10.98 3.92
CA GLU A 61 -9.83 -12.39 3.51
C GLU A 61 -8.43 -13.00 3.64
N ASN A 62 -7.35 -12.21 3.47
CA ASN A 62 -5.99 -12.69 3.67
C ASN A 62 -5.68 -13.06 5.14
N LEU A 63 -6.53 -12.67 6.09
CA LEU A 63 -6.37 -12.99 7.51
C LEU A 63 -7.46 -13.92 8.04
N GLU A 64 -8.61 -14.02 7.36
CA GLU A 64 -9.76 -14.83 7.77
C GLU A 64 -9.82 -16.19 7.06
N ASP A 65 -9.28 -16.29 5.83
CA ASP A 65 -9.13 -17.57 5.13
C ASP A 65 -7.80 -18.23 5.54
N GLU A 66 -7.84 -19.48 5.98
CA GLU A 66 -6.66 -20.17 6.52
C GLU A 66 -5.55 -20.36 5.47
N GLU A 67 -5.90 -20.68 4.22
CA GLU A 67 -4.93 -20.91 3.14
C GLU A 67 -4.26 -19.59 2.75
N LEU A 68 -5.05 -18.52 2.56
CA LEU A 68 -4.54 -17.18 2.26
C LEU A 68 -3.73 -16.60 3.42
N PHE A 69 -4.16 -16.84 4.68
CA PHE A 69 -3.40 -16.45 5.85
C PHE A 69 -2.01 -17.09 5.85
N ASN A 70 -1.96 -18.40 5.69
CA ASN A 70 -0.71 -19.13 5.66
C ASN A 70 0.19 -18.69 4.49
N ALA A 71 -0.39 -18.41 3.32
CA ALA A 71 0.35 -17.88 2.17
C ALA A 71 0.89 -16.48 2.47
N THR A 72 0.07 -15.59 3.04
CA THR A 72 0.44 -14.22 3.40
C THR A 72 1.57 -14.22 4.45
N MET A 73 1.44 -15.04 5.48
CA MET A 73 2.48 -15.15 6.51
C MET A 73 3.79 -15.69 5.95
N ARG A 74 3.75 -16.66 5.02
CA ARG A 74 4.98 -17.16 4.35
C ARG A 74 5.71 -16.07 3.59
N VAL A 75 5.01 -15.26 2.82
CA VAL A 75 5.67 -14.21 2.02
C VAL A 75 6.19 -13.06 2.88
N ILE A 76 5.50 -12.70 3.98
CA ILE A 76 5.97 -11.72 4.95
C ILE A 76 7.22 -12.25 5.68
N ARG A 77 7.18 -13.49 6.14
CA ARG A 77 8.33 -14.13 6.81
C ARG A 77 9.54 -14.19 5.88
N LYS A 78 9.34 -14.60 4.63
CA LYS A 78 10.40 -14.62 3.62
C LYS A 78 11.02 -13.24 3.40
N TYR A 79 10.20 -12.20 3.36
CA TYR A 79 10.65 -10.82 3.24
C TYR A 79 11.55 -10.40 4.42
N VAL A 80 11.18 -10.78 5.65
CA VAL A 80 11.94 -10.44 6.86
C VAL A 80 13.17 -11.34 7.03
N GLU A 81 12.99 -12.66 7.02
CA GLU A 81 14.03 -13.62 7.38
C GLU A 81 15.10 -13.79 6.29
N GLU A 82 14.69 -13.97 5.03
CA GLU A 82 15.61 -14.13 3.91
C GLU A 82 16.06 -12.79 3.32
N GLY A 83 15.12 -11.84 3.20
CA GLY A 83 15.38 -10.50 2.68
C GLY A 83 16.17 -9.63 3.64
N GLY A 84 16.00 -9.83 4.95
CA GLY A 84 16.59 -9.01 6.01
C GLY A 84 16.02 -7.59 6.00
N TYR A 85 14.77 -7.41 5.58
CA TYR A 85 14.09 -6.13 5.49
C TYR A 85 13.23 -5.84 6.71
N THR A 86 12.93 -4.57 6.93
CA THR A 86 12.02 -4.15 7.99
C THR A 86 10.57 -4.21 7.50
N PHE A 87 9.72 -4.91 8.25
CA PHE A 87 8.29 -4.97 8.06
C PHE A 87 7.57 -4.12 9.09
N HIS A 88 6.61 -3.34 8.64
CA HIS A 88 5.73 -2.57 9.50
C HIS A 88 4.28 -2.79 9.06
N SER A 89 3.36 -2.87 9.99
CA SER A 89 1.93 -2.98 9.70
C SER A 89 1.11 -2.08 10.61
N ASN A 90 0.20 -1.33 10.00
CA ASN A 90 -0.87 -0.64 10.69
C ASN A 90 -2.18 -1.40 10.48
N ASN A 91 -2.81 -1.82 11.55
CA ASN A 91 -4.08 -2.54 11.49
C ASN A 91 -5.23 -1.58 11.74
N TYR A 92 -6.19 -1.56 10.82
CA TYR A 92 -7.39 -0.73 10.92
C TYR A 92 -8.52 -1.31 10.02
N ALA A 93 -9.72 -0.84 10.22
CA ALA A 93 -10.87 -1.28 9.44
C ALA A 93 -11.68 -0.05 8.95
N PRO A 94 -11.21 0.68 7.94
CA PRO A 94 -11.86 1.87 7.41
C PRO A 94 -12.97 1.50 6.42
N THR A 95 -13.90 0.65 6.86
CA THR A 95 -15.01 0.15 6.03
C THR A 95 -15.88 1.30 5.52
N GLU A 96 -16.71 1.03 4.51
CA GLU A 96 -17.67 2.01 4.00
C GLU A 96 -18.64 2.47 5.11
N GLU A 97 -19.08 1.56 5.97
CA GLU A 97 -19.95 1.87 7.10
C GLU A 97 -19.28 2.84 8.09
N VAL A 98 -18.03 2.56 8.49
CA VAL A 98 -17.25 3.44 9.38
C VAL A 98 -16.97 4.78 8.75
N ALA A 99 -16.76 4.82 7.43
CA ALA A 99 -16.49 6.05 6.69
C ALA A 99 -17.75 6.86 6.39
N GLY A 100 -18.96 6.32 6.58
CA GLY A 100 -20.22 7.01 6.27
C GLY A 100 -20.54 7.06 4.77
N TYR A 101 -20.08 6.08 4.01
CA TYR A 101 -20.32 5.94 2.55
C TYR A 101 -19.95 7.19 1.73
N PRO A 102 -18.76 7.76 1.87
CA PRO A 102 -18.40 8.99 1.17
C PRO A 102 -18.12 8.74 -0.31
N ASP A 103 -18.70 9.58 -1.19
CA ASP A 103 -18.26 9.64 -2.61
C ASP A 103 -16.96 10.44 -2.69
N ASN A 104 -15.84 9.77 -2.59
CA ASN A 104 -14.50 10.38 -2.65
C ASN A 104 -13.51 9.54 -3.48
N ALA A 105 -12.26 10.02 -3.57
CA ALA A 105 -11.20 9.40 -4.37
C ALA A 105 -10.41 8.30 -3.65
N VAL A 106 -10.78 7.94 -2.42
CA VAL A 106 -10.10 6.88 -1.66
C VAL A 106 -10.32 5.54 -2.37
N THR A 107 -9.24 4.83 -2.66
CA THR A 107 -9.33 3.53 -3.34
C THR A 107 -10.20 2.56 -2.54
N ALA A 108 -11.03 1.78 -3.24
CA ALA A 108 -11.86 0.74 -2.63
C ALA A 108 -11.03 -0.30 -1.84
N ALA A 109 -9.76 -0.50 -2.19
CA ALA A 109 -8.87 -1.37 -1.44
C ALA A 109 -8.74 -0.99 0.05
N PHE A 110 -8.85 0.31 0.40
CA PHE A 110 -8.87 0.74 1.80
C PHE A 110 -10.10 0.25 2.56
N ARG A 111 -11.25 0.10 1.87
CA ARG A 111 -12.52 -0.27 2.51
C ARG A 111 -12.55 -1.72 2.95
N ASN A 112 -11.78 -2.57 2.30
CA ASN A 112 -11.66 -3.99 2.63
C ASN A 112 -10.36 -4.35 3.37
N THR A 113 -9.45 -3.39 3.56
CA THR A 113 -8.17 -3.68 4.22
C THR A 113 -8.34 -3.89 5.73
N ILE A 114 -7.50 -4.76 6.27
CA ILE A 114 -7.32 -4.93 7.71
C ILE A 114 -5.86 -4.69 8.12
N SER A 115 -4.95 -4.82 7.18
CA SER A 115 -3.52 -4.61 7.41
C SER A 115 -2.93 -3.77 6.29
N HIS A 116 -2.50 -2.56 6.61
CA HIS A 116 -1.63 -1.76 5.76
C HIS A 116 -0.19 -2.12 6.07
N ALA A 117 0.34 -3.05 5.30
CA ALA A 117 1.72 -3.50 5.40
C ALA A 117 2.63 -2.54 4.65
N THR A 118 3.71 -2.11 5.29
CA THR A 118 4.73 -1.26 4.70
C THR A 118 6.09 -1.95 4.77
N ALA A 119 6.79 -1.93 3.66
CA ALA A 119 8.09 -2.54 3.45
C ALA A 119 9.14 -1.45 3.27
N PHE A 120 10.27 -1.59 3.95
CA PHE A 120 11.37 -0.62 3.89
C PHE A 120 12.70 -1.32 3.60
N ASP A 121 13.50 -0.73 2.70
CA ASP A 121 14.93 -1.00 2.61
C ASP A 121 15.71 0.30 2.83
N THR A 122 16.31 0.41 4.00
CA THR A 122 17.10 1.59 4.41
C THR A 122 18.56 1.52 3.96
N ARG A 123 18.98 0.40 3.35
CA ARG A 123 20.38 0.12 2.98
C ARG A 123 20.72 0.55 1.56
N SER A 124 19.73 0.83 0.73
CA SER A 124 19.85 0.77 -0.73
C SER A 124 20.07 2.10 -1.43
N ALA A 125 20.04 3.19 -0.70
CA ALA A 125 20.01 4.50 -1.34
C ALA A 125 21.39 5.14 -1.55
N VAL A 126 22.46 4.45 -1.20
CA VAL A 126 23.83 4.98 -1.29
C VAL A 126 24.65 4.09 -2.21
N GLY A 127 25.16 4.64 -3.31
CA GLY A 127 26.02 3.88 -4.24
C GLY A 127 25.94 4.39 -5.67
N SER A 128 26.58 3.66 -6.56
CA SER A 128 26.45 3.87 -8.01
C SER A 128 25.01 3.57 -8.49
N LYS A 129 24.64 4.08 -9.65
CA LYS A 129 23.32 3.79 -10.26
C LYS A 129 23.09 2.28 -10.43
N ALA A 130 24.11 1.52 -10.72
CA ALA A 130 24.03 0.05 -10.88
C ALA A 130 23.74 -0.63 -9.53
N GLU A 131 24.36 -0.19 -8.44
CA GLU A 131 24.13 -0.71 -7.09
C GLU A 131 22.72 -0.37 -6.60
N ILE A 132 22.25 0.87 -6.84
CA ILE A 132 20.89 1.28 -6.51
C ILE A 132 19.87 0.43 -7.28
N LYS A 133 20.11 0.20 -8.58
CA LYS A 133 19.25 -0.68 -9.38
C LYS A 133 19.23 -2.11 -8.87
N ALA A 134 20.38 -2.68 -8.57
CA ALA A 134 20.47 -4.03 -8.03
C ALA A 134 19.74 -4.17 -6.68
N SER A 135 19.84 -3.16 -5.80
CA SER A 135 19.09 -3.10 -4.56
C SER A 135 17.60 -3.03 -4.81
N PHE A 136 17.16 -2.21 -5.76
CA PHE A 136 15.76 -2.12 -6.15
C PHE A 136 15.23 -3.46 -6.68
N ASP A 137 15.94 -4.08 -7.62
CA ASP A 137 15.54 -5.37 -8.22
C ASP A 137 15.46 -6.46 -7.15
N ARG A 138 16.40 -6.48 -6.21
CA ARG A 138 16.37 -7.38 -5.05
C ARG A 138 15.15 -7.12 -4.17
N PHE A 139 14.85 -5.87 -3.85
CA PHE A 139 13.69 -5.49 -3.05
C PHE A 139 12.39 -5.93 -3.71
N GLN A 140 12.23 -5.65 -5.01
CA GLN A 140 11.04 -6.04 -5.78
C GLN A 140 10.83 -7.57 -5.81
N LYS A 141 11.89 -8.38 -5.81
CA LYS A 141 11.80 -9.84 -5.72
C LYS A 141 11.05 -10.31 -4.46
N TYR A 142 11.16 -9.57 -3.36
CA TYR A 142 10.47 -9.88 -2.10
C TYR A 142 9.10 -9.21 -1.98
N ILE A 143 8.86 -8.14 -2.74
CA ILE A 143 7.56 -7.44 -2.73
C ILE A 143 6.59 -8.10 -3.74
N GLN A 144 7.06 -8.63 -4.86
CA GLN A 144 6.19 -9.27 -5.84
C GLN A 144 5.30 -10.38 -5.21
N PRO A 145 5.83 -11.29 -4.36
CA PRO A 145 4.98 -12.27 -3.69
C PRO A 145 3.84 -11.69 -2.83
N TRP A 146 3.98 -10.45 -2.29
CA TRP A 146 2.89 -9.79 -1.58
C TRP A 146 1.73 -9.45 -2.53
N ARG A 147 2.06 -9.03 -3.77
CA ARG A 147 1.05 -8.78 -4.82
C ARG A 147 0.36 -10.08 -5.23
N ASP A 148 1.14 -11.15 -5.37
CA ASP A 148 0.64 -12.46 -5.83
C ASP A 148 -0.37 -13.07 -4.86
N VAL A 149 -0.19 -12.90 -3.54
CA VAL A 149 -1.13 -13.39 -2.52
C VAL A 149 -2.31 -12.45 -2.27
N SER A 150 -2.33 -11.27 -2.90
CA SER A 150 -3.42 -10.28 -2.75
C SER A 150 -3.67 -9.53 -4.06
N PRO A 151 -4.01 -10.21 -5.17
CA PRO A 151 -4.04 -9.62 -6.51
C PRO A 151 -5.08 -8.49 -6.65
N THR A 152 -6.18 -8.55 -5.93
CA THR A 152 -7.24 -7.54 -5.93
C THR A 152 -6.99 -6.36 -5.00
N ALA A 153 -5.96 -6.44 -4.15
CA ALA A 153 -5.63 -5.39 -3.21
C ALA A 153 -4.92 -4.20 -3.88
N GLY A 154 -4.86 -3.11 -3.16
CA GLY A 154 -4.15 -1.88 -3.57
C GLY A 154 -2.97 -1.54 -2.67
N CYS A 155 -2.50 -0.32 -2.83
CA CYS A 155 -1.46 0.28 -2.00
C CYS A 155 -1.91 1.66 -1.52
N TYR A 156 -1.33 2.14 -0.43
CA TYR A 156 -1.45 3.53 -0.04
C TYR A 156 -0.44 4.37 -0.81
N ALA A 157 -0.92 5.25 -1.71
CA ALA A 157 -0.07 5.98 -2.65
C ALA A 157 1.07 6.78 -1.98
N ASN A 158 0.82 7.34 -0.79
CA ASN A 158 1.84 8.13 -0.07
C ASN A 158 2.96 7.28 0.56
N GLU A 159 2.72 5.98 0.73
CA GLU A 159 3.67 5.04 1.35
C GLU A 159 3.96 3.86 0.40
N ALA A 160 3.94 4.10 -0.90
CA ALA A 160 4.17 3.09 -1.92
C ALA A 160 5.33 3.44 -2.83
N SER A 161 5.82 2.46 -3.57
CA SER A 161 6.86 2.66 -4.57
C SER A 161 6.34 3.47 -5.76
N VAL A 162 7.09 4.46 -6.21
CA VAL A 162 6.84 5.13 -7.50
C VAL A 162 7.00 4.19 -8.70
N MET A 163 7.57 3.01 -8.47
CA MET A 163 7.74 1.93 -9.45
C MET A 163 6.66 0.85 -9.32
N GLU A 164 5.57 1.11 -8.55
CA GLU A 164 4.49 0.13 -8.39
C GLU A 164 3.92 -0.26 -9.75
N PRO A 165 3.91 -1.57 -10.09
CA PRO A 165 3.24 -2.02 -11.30
C PRO A 165 1.74 -1.72 -11.26
N ASN A 166 1.15 -1.37 -12.41
CA ASN A 166 -0.28 -1.05 -12.49
C ASN A 166 -0.74 -0.04 -11.43
N TRP A 167 0.09 0.98 -11.19
CA TRP A 167 -0.11 1.98 -10.13
C TRP A 167 -1.49 2.66 -10.20
N GLN A 168 -2.08 2.82 -11.39
CA GLN A 168 -3.42 3.37 -11.57
C GLN A 168 -4.45 2.55 -10.78
N TRP A 169 -4.38 1.23 -10.92
CA TRP A 169 -5.22 0.33 -10.13
C TRP A 169 -4.81 0.29 -8.66
N ALA A 170 -3.52 0.10 -8.41
CA ALA A 170 -3.02 -0.07 -7.05
C ALA A 170 -3.32 1.11 -6.13
N PHE A 171 -3.29 2.35 -6.66
CA PHE A 171 -3.47 3.57 -5.86
C PHE A 171 -4.88 4.15 -5.91
N TYR A 172 -5.62 3.94 -7.01
CA TYR A 172 -6.89 4.61 -7.26
C TYR A 172 -8.05 3.65 -7.53
N GLY A 173 -7.75 2.38 -7.83
CA GLY A 173 -8.75 1.37 -8.11
C GLY A 173 -9.68 1.78 -9.26
N GLU A 174 -10.94 1.41 -9.14
CA GLU A 174 -12.00 1.72 -10.10
C GLU A 174 -12.28 3.23 -10.26
N HIS A 175 -11.79 4.06 -9.34
CA HIS A 175 -11.97 5.51 -9.43
C HIS A 175 -11.08 6.17 -10.50
N TYR A 176 -9.99 5.50 -10.94
CA TYR A 176 -9.01 6.10 -11.83
C TYR A 176 -9.60 6.71 -13.11
N PRO A 177 -10.50 6.07 -13.86
CA PRO A 177 -11.08 6.65 -15.08
C PRO A 177 -11.88 7.95 -14.81
N ARG A 178 -12.61 8.01 -13.69
CA ARG A 178 -13.33 9.22 -13.28
C ARG A 178 -12.35 10.33 -12.90
N LEU A 179 -11.33 10.01 -12.11
CA LEU A 179 -10.30 10.96 -11.69
C LEU A 179 -9.52 11.51 -12.89
N GLN A 180 -9.21 10.68 -13.87
CA GLN A 180 -8.53 11.11 -15.10
C GLN A 180 -9.40 12.09 -15.92
N ARG A 181 -10.71 11.86 -16.03
CA ARG A 181 -11.62 12.83 -16.66
C ARG A 181 -11.65 14.17 -15.95
N ILE A 182 -11.71 14.15 -14.60
CA ILE A 182 -11.64 15.37 -13.78
C ILE A 182 -10.30 16.07 -14.00
N LYS A 183 -9.18 15.35 -13.94
CA LYS A 183 -7.84 15.90 -14.18
C LYS A 183 -7.77 16.61 -15.54
N ARG A 184 -8.25 15.99 -16.60
CA ARG A 184 -8.25 16.59 -17.94
C ARG A 184 -9.14 17.83 -18.06
N SER A 185 -10.19 17.94 -17.25
CA SER A 185 -11.08 19.12 -17.28
C SER A 185 -10.53 20.30 -16.48
N VAL A 186 -9.86 20.05 -15.33
CA VAL A 186 -9.40 21.12 -14.43
C VAL A 186 -7.93 21.48 -14.62
N ASP A 187 -7.13 20.56 -15.17
CA ASP A 187 -5.71 20.75 -15.46
C ASP A 187 -5.34 20.17 -16.82
N PRO A 188 -5.90 20.72 -17.93
CA PRO A 188 -5.68 20.18 -19.28
C PRO A 188 -4.23 20.31 -19.76
N TRP A 189 -3.45 21.18 -19.13
CA TRP A 189 -2.05 21.43 -19.46
C TRP A 189 -1.09 20.51 -18.72
N GLY A 190 -1.56 19.82 -17.65
CA GLY A 190 -0.72 18.99 -16.78
C GLY A 190 0.26 19.80 -15.93
N LEU A 191 -0.14 21.02 -15.52
CA LEU A 191 0.69 21.89 -14.66
C LEU A 191 1.02 21.23 -13.32
N PHE A 192 0.05 20.56 -12.71
CA PHE A 192 0.22 19.82 -11.46
C PHE A 192 0.60 18.38 -11.77
N TYR A 193 1.89 18.11 -11.82
CA TYR A 193 2.46 16.80 -12.07
C TYR A 193 3.06 16.21 -10.79
N ALA A 194 2.82 14.93 -10.58
CA ALA A 194 3.57 14.08 -9.67
C ALA A 194 3.72 12.69 -10.30
N THR A 195 4.84 12.04 -10.09
CA THR A 195 5.03 10.65 -10.52
C THR A 195 3.94 9.77 -9.89
N THR A 196 3.29 8.92 -10.70
CA THR A 196 2.13 8.12 -10.30
C THR A 196 0.89 8.92 -9.84
N GLY A 197 0.89 10.23 -10.02
CA GLY A 197 -0.32 11.04 -9.90
C GLY A 197 -1.27 10.82 -11.07
N VAL A 198 -2.55 11.15 -10.90
CA VAL A 198 -3.57 10.99 -11.95
C VAL A 198 -3.16 11.74 -13.22
N GLY A 199 -3.08 11.04 -14.35
CA GLY A 199 -2.67 11.60 -15.65
C GLY A 199 -1.16 11.65 -15.86
N SER A 200 -0.35 11.17 -14.91
CA SER A 200 1.11 11.19 -15.04
C SER A 200 1.65 10.25 -16.12
N GLU A 201 0.88 9.28 -16.57
CA GLU A 201 1.22 8.41 -17.69
C GLU A 201 1.36 9.16 -19.03
N GLU A 202 0.88 10.39 -19.12
CA GLU A 202 1.06 11.25 -20.30
C GLU A 202 2.43 11.96 -20.32
N TRP A 203 3.24 11.74 -19.28
CA TRP A 203 4.51 12.42 -19.07
C TRP A 203 5.63 11.44 -18.71
N GLU A 204 6.85 11.81 -19.03
CA GLU A 204 8.06 11.14 -18.57
C GLU A 204 9.06 12.13 -17.99
N VAL A 205 9.73 11.71 -16.93
CA VAL A 205 10.91 12.42 -16.43
C VAL A 205 12.14 11.80 -17.06
N ARG A 206 12.79 12.55 -17.96
CA ARG A 206 13.99 12.07 -18.67
C ARG A 206 15.21 12.21 -17.81
N VAL A 207 15.73 11.08 -17.37
CA VAL A 207 16.98 10.96 -16.62
C VAL A 207 17.86 9.88 -17.25
N PRO A 208 19.19 9.99 -17.13
CA PRO A 208 20.08 8.90 -17.52
C PRO A 208 19.91 7.71 -16.56
N GLY A 209 19.53 6.55 -17.06
CA GLY A 209 19.40 5.31 -16.29
C GLY A 209 18.05 4.63 -16.47
N GLU A 210 17.91 3.44 -15.90
CA GLU A 210 16.72 2.59 -16.03
C GLU A 210 15.67 2.82 -14.93
N LEU A 211 16.08 3.37 -13.79
CA LEU A 211 15.15 3.66 -12.69
C LEU A 211 14.44 4.99 -12.93
N LYS A 212 13.12 4.98 -12.73
CA LYS A 212 12.34 6.22 -12.72
C LYS A 212 12.85 7.14 -11.63
N SER A 213 13.01 8.41 -11.95
CA SER A 213 13.36 9.46 -11.01
C SER A 213 12.30 10.55 -11.04
N GLN A 214 12.20 11.29 -9.96
CA GLN A 214 11.39 12.52 -9.92
C GLN A 214 12.23 13.75 -10.29
N GLU A 215 13.54 13.59 -10.43
CA GLU A 215 14.50 14.66 -10.76
C GLU A 215 14.96 14.52 -12.20
N GLY A 216 14.60 15.46 -13.04
CA GLY A 216 14.99 15.50 -14.43
C GLY A 216 14.07 16.36 -15.28
N LYS A 217 14.32 16.36 -16.59
CA LYS A 217 13.48 17.12 -17.53
C LYS A 217 12.13 16.40 -17.71
N LEU A 218 11.04 17.06 -17.31
CA LEU A 218 9.69 16.59 -17.56
C LEU A 218 9.33 16.82 -19.03
N CYS A 219 8.96 15.74 -19.74
CA CYS A 219 8.59 15.75 -21.14
C CYS A 219 7.21 15.13 -21.31
N LYS A 220 6.36 15.80 -22.10
CA LYS A 220 5.07 15.22 -22.50
C LYS A 220 5.32 14.12 -23.54
N LEU A 221 4.71 12.96 -23.32
CA LEU A 221 4.74 11.88 -24.28
C LEU A 221 3.88 12.22 -25.51
N ALA A 222 4.36 11.91 -26.71
CA ALA A 222 3.48 11.92 -27.86
C ALA A 222 2.30 10.98 -27.58
N ARG A 223 1.07 11.42 -27.87
CA ARG A 223 -0.14 10.62 -27.64
C ARG A 223 0.06 9.21 -28.23
N SER A 224 0.44 8.27 -27.39
CA SER A 224 0.30 6.87 -27.71
C SER A 224 -1.17 6.51 -27.46
N SER A 225 -1.70 5.63 -28.28
CA SER A 225 -3.01 5.01 -28.07
C SER A 225 -3.00 4.00 -26.92
N SER A 226 -2.30 4.32 -25.83
CA SER A 226 -2.32 3.49 -24.63
C SER A 226 -3.69 3.65 -23.97
N THR A 227 -4.63 2.88 -24.47
CA THR A 227 -5.82 2.53 -23.72
C THR A 227 -5.34 1.76 -22.52
N TRP A 228 -5.45 2.35 -21.34
CA TRP A 228 -5.30 1.62 -20.09
C TRP A 228 -6.24 0.41 -20.15
N GLN A 229 -5.70 -0.79 -19.97
CA GLN A 229 -6.47 -2.02 -19.92
C GLN A 229 -6.66 -2.41 -18.47
N TRP A 230 -7.91 -2.70 -18.09
CA TRP A 230 -8.19 -3.33 -16.82
C TRP A 230 -7.41 -4.65 -16.74
N PRO A 231 -6.94 -5.05 -15.54
CA PRO A 231 -6.50 -6.43 -15.34
C PRO A 231 -7.63 -7.33 -15.81
N ASP A 232 -7.36 -8.22 -16.77
CA ASP A 232 -8.37 -9.15 -17.25
C ASP A 232 -8.92 -9.94 -16.06
N GLU A 233 -10.26 -9.98 -15.92
CA GLU A 233 -10.96 -10.83 -14.95
C GLU A 233 -10.68 -12.33 -15.16
N ASN A 234 -9.91 -12.68 -16.19
CA ASN A 234 -9.61 -14.03 -16.67
C ASN A 234 -8.14 -14.45 -16.53
N THR A 235 -7.32 -13.84 -15.70
CA THR A 235 -6.11 -14.53 -15.29
C THR A 235 -6.51 -15.66 -14.34
N ASP A 236 -6.66 -16.82 -14.95
CA ASP A 236 -6.91 -18.11 -14.32
C ASP A 236 -5.71 -18.46 -13.40
N SER A 237 -5.67 -17.81 -12.23
CA SER A 237 -4.89 -18.31 -11.11
C SER A 237 -5.70 -19.46 -10.56
N GLY A 238 -5.22 -20.69 -10.75
CA GLY A 238 -5.88 -21.97 -10.43
C GLY A 238 -6.38 -22.15 -8.98
N LEU A 239 -7.05 -21.16 -8.43
CA LEU A 239 -7.79 -21.17 -7.19
C LEU A 239 -9.27 -21.20 -7.53
N SER A 240 -9.89 -22.34 -7.25
CA SER A 240 -11.28 -22.67 -7.49
C SER A 240 -12.22 -21.58 -6.98
N ARG A 241 -13.16 -21.20 -7.84
CA ARG A 241 -14.28 -20.29 -7.55
C ARG A 241 -15.09 -20.80 -6.36
N VAL A 242 -14.96 -20.15 -5.21
CA VAL A 242 -15.97 -20.18 -4.16
C VAL A 242 -16.39 -18.74 -3.89
N GLY A 243 -17.54 -18.36 -4.40
CA GLY A 243 -18.09 -17.02 -4.11
C GLY A 243 -19.36 -16.74 -4.88
N LYS A 244 -20.50 -17.06 -4.27
CA LYS A 244 -21.85 -16.81 -4.79
C LYS A 244 -22.06 -15.35 -5.21
N LYS A 245 -22.51 -15.15 -6.45
CA LYS A 245 -23.10 -13.91 -6.94
C LYS A 245 -24.19 -13.42 -5.98
N ARG A 246 -23.98 -12.31 -5.31
CA ARG A 246 -25.07 -11.51 -4.74
C ARG A 246 -25.61 -10.61 -5.85
N GLN A 247 -26.80 -10.92 -6.33
CA GLN A 247 -27.62 -10.02 -7.15
C GLN A 247 -27.95 -8.79 -6.31
N ILE A 248 -27.44 -7.64 -6.75
CA ILE A 248 -27.99 -6.35 -6.32
C ILE A 248 -29.28 -6.17 -7.10
N ARG A 249 -30.42 -6.28 -6.42
CA ARG A 249 -31.73 -5.89 -6.95
C ARG A 249 -31.86 -4.38 -6.82
N ASP A 250 -32.15 -3.77 -7.96
CA ASP A 250 -32.64 -2.41 -8.09
C ASP A 250 -33.76 -2.12 -7.08
N ARG A 251 -33.61 -1.02 -6.33
CA ARG A 251 -34.75 -0.26 -5.79
C ARG A 251 -34.37 1.23 -5.75
N ILE A 252 -34.99 1.95 -6.70
CA ILE A 252 -35.50 3.34 -6.70
C ILE A 252 -34.72 4.36 -5.87
#